data_d60b74f725908d27ae4ca922ec2e646b
#
_entry.id   d60b74f725908d27ae4ca922ec2e646b
#
_cell.length_a   1.000
_cell.length_b   1.000
_cell.length_c   1.000
_cell.angle_alpha   90.00
_cell.angle_beta   90.00
_cell.angle_gamma   90.00
#
_symmetry.space_group_name_H-M   'P 1'
#
loop_
_entity.id
_entity.type
_entity.pdbx_description
1 polymer ?
#
loop_
_entity_poly.entity_id
_entity_poly.type
_entity_poly.pdbx_seq_one_letter_code
_entity_poly.pdbx_strand_id
1 'polypeptide(L)'
;FNVHHTEANYNNDVGVPRTLLGIRPEHEIAVIEMGASHPGDIEKLVTYVEPTCGLITNVGRAHLQGFGSFEGVKKTKGELYDFLKAHGCLLFLNESNPDLTKMAEQRAFDRIITYGQDETADVQGYVVSCAPCLKFEWQSSSLNTHQPAPTIYEVQTHLIGSYNLDNMLAAIAIGLHLGVTPQQINYALENYVPHNNRSQLTETAHNKLIVDAYNANPSSMAAAIENFQLMEVENKMAILGDMRELGEASAEEHQKVVELLKATDIRNVWLVGEEFGKTQTDFRKFRDIDEVKKEIALHRPEDHYILIKGSNGIKLFELPALL
;
A
#
# COMPACT_ATOMS: atom_id res chain seq x y z
N PHE A 1 14.05 0.35 19.89
CA PHE A 1 14.64 -0.87 19.35
C PHE A 1 15.63 -0.57 18.23
N ASN A 2 16.68 -1.35 18.17
CA ASN A 2 17.58 -1.38 17.01
C ASN A 2 17.00 -2.37 15.99
N VAL A 3 16.42 -1.81 14.91
CA VAL A 3 15.64 -2.58 13.94
C VAL A 3 16.43 -2.77 12.65
N HIS A 4 16.54 -4.03 12.20
CA HIS A 4 16.95 -4.36 10.84
C HIS A 4 15.72 -4.60 9.97
N HIS A 5 15.73 -4.13 8.72
CA HIS A 5 14.58 -4.30 7.84
C HIS A 5 14.99 -4.50 6.37
N THR A 6 14.08 -5.04 5.59
CA THR A 6 14.25 -5.14 4.13
C THR A 6 14.41 -3.76 3.52
N GLU A 7 15.46 -3.57 2.74
CA GLU A 7 15.72 -2.36 1.97
C GLU A 7 15.15 -2.48 0.55
N ALA A 8 14.71 -1.36 -0.02
CA ALA A 8 14.22 -1.25 -1.39
C ALA A 8 13.18 -2.36 -1.73
N ASN A 9 13.47 -3.19 -2.73
CA ASN A 9 12.65 -4.32 -3.19
C ASN A 9 13.31 -5.68 -2.95
N TYR A 10 14.15 -5.81 -1.92
CA TYR A 10 14.88 -7.05 -1.61
C TYR A 10 13.97 -8.09 -0.93
N ASN A 11 12.84 -8.38 -1.55
CA ASN A 11 11.76 -9.22 -1.03
C ASN A 11 11.60 -10.57 -1.77
N ASN A 12 12.52 -10.91 -2.67
CA ASN A 12 12.54 -12.16 -3.44
C ASN A 12 13.61 -13.15 -2.94
N ASP A 13 13.79 -14.25 -3.65
CA ASP A 13 14.72 -15.34 -3.30
C ASP A 13 16.23 -14.96 -3.32
N VAL A 14 16.57 -13.80 -3.85
CA VAL A 14 17.92 -13.21 -3.76
C VAL A 14 17.97 -12.11 -2.70
N GLY A 15 16.96 -11.26 -2.64
CA GLY A 15 16.89 -10.10 -1.74
C GLY A 15 16.70 -10.49 -0.27
N VAL A 16 15.82 -11.46 0.01
CA VAL A 16 15.57 -11.92 1.39
C VAL A 16 16.83 -12.51 2.04
N PRO A 17 17.57 -13.45 1.43
CA PRO A 17 18.84 -13.90 1.98
C PRO A 17 19.86 -12.77 2.20
N ARG A 18 19.92 -11.80 1.28
CA ARG A 18 20.78 -10.62 1.44
C ARG A 18 20.39 -9.80 2.66
N THR A 19 19.11 -9.57 2.89
CA THR A 19 18.62 -8.90 4.08
C THR A 19 18.98 -9.67 5.35
N LEU A 20 18.78 -11.00 5.37
CA LEU A 20 19.10 -11.85 6.52
C LEU A 20 20.59 -11.82 6.88
N LEU A 21 21.48 -11.83 5.88
CA LEU A 21 22.93 -11.73 6.07
C LEU A 21 23.36 -10.36 6.64
N GLY A 22 22.50 -9.34 6.58
CA GLY A 22 22.72 -8.04 7.20
C GLY A 22 22.36 -7.99 8.69
N ILE A 23 21.70 -9.01 9.23
CA ILE A 23 21.35 -9.07 10.66
C ILE A 23 22.64 -9.22 11.50
N ARG A 24 22.74 -8.43 12.55
CA ARG A 24 23.87 -8.38 13.47
C ARG A 24 23.39 -8.60 14.90
N PRO A 25 24.29 -8.97 15.84
CA PRO A 25 23.93 -9.24 17.24
C PRO A 25 23.30 -8.07 17.97
N GLU A 26 23.54 -6.84 17.54
CA GLU A 26 22.94 -5.63 18.12
C GLU A 26 21.50 -5.37 17.65
N HIS A 27 20.99 -6.05 16.62
CA HIS A 27 19.62 -5.90 16.20
C HIS A 27 18.67 -6.66 17.13
N GLU A 28 17.66 -5.99 17.63
CA GLU A 28 16.65 -6.54 18.52
C GLU A 28 15.43 -7.09 17.76
N ILE A 29 15.16 -6.49 16.58
CA ILE A 29 14.02 -6.83 15.72
C ILE A 29 14.49 -6.86 14.27
N ALA A 30 14.00 -7.85 13.51
CA ALA A 30 14.14 -7.89 12.07
C ALA A 30 12.75 -7.86 11.41
N VAL A 31 12.52 -6.89 10.51
CA VAL A 31 11.28 -6.77 9.71
C VAL A 31 11.62 -7.19 8.28
N ILE A 32 11.16 -8.36 7.89
CA ILE A 32 11.50 -8.97 6.59
C ILE A 32 10.29 -8.97 5.68
N GLU A 33 10.36 -8.22 4.57
CA GLU A 33 9.36 -8.24 3.52
C GLU A 33 9.59 -9.47 2.62
N MET A 34 8.52 -10.23 2.39
CA MET A 34 8.50 -11.37 1.48
C MET A 34 7.52 -11.12 0.34
N GLY A 35 8.04 -11.02 -0.87
CA GLY A 35 7.26 -10.84 -2.10
C GLY A 35 7.07 -12.16 -2.83
N ALA A 36 5.99 -12.25 -3.61
CA ALA A 36 5.73 -13.40 -4.45
C ALA A 36 5.23 -12.99 -5.83
N SER A 37 5.59 -13.74 -6.83
CA SER A 37 5.10 -13.66 -8.21
C SER A 37 4.58 -15.00 -8.74
N HIS A 38 4.93 -16.12 -8.09
CA HIS A 38 4.49 -17.48 -8.44
C HIS A 38 4.11 -18.28 -7.19
N PRO A 39 3.28 -19.33 -7.35
CA PRO A 39 2.99 -20.29 -6.28
C PRO A 39 4.27 -20.92 -5.72
N GLY A 40 4.34 -21.06 -4.37
CA GLY A 40 5.50 -21.61 -3.65
C GLY A 40 6.58 -20.58 -3.32
N ASP A 41 6.49 -19.33 -3.81
CA ASP A 41 7.49 -18.30 -3.50
C ASP A 41 7.54 -18.01 -2.00
N ILE A 42 6.39 -17.80 -1.36
CA ILE A 42 6.33 -17.52 0.09
C ILE A 42 6.71 -18.77 0.89
N GLU A 43 6.24 -19.96 0.50
CA GLU A 43 6.63 -21.25 1.13
C GLU A 43 8.16 -21.39 1.21
N LYS A 44 8.85 -21.04 0.11
CA LYS A 44 10.31 -21.04 0.07
C LYS A 44 10.91 -19.97 0.98
N LEU A 45 10.42 -18.73 0.93
CA LEU A 45 10.99 -17.63 1.68
C LEU A 45 10.82 -17.78 3.19
N VAL A 46 9.70 -18.30 3.67
CA VAL A 46 9.49 -18.54 5.11
C VAL A 46 10.48 -19.54 5.70
N THR A 47 11.01 -20.49 4.89
CA THR A 47 12.05 -21.43 5.34
C THR A 47 13.40 -20.76 5.58
N TYR A 48 13.64 -19.61 4.96
CA TYR A 48 14.86 -18.80 5.19
C TYR A 48 14.69 -17.85 6.35
N VAL A 49 13.50 -17.23 6.46
CA VAL A 49 13.20 -16.18 7.44
C VAL A 49 12.89 -16.77 8.81
N GLU A 50 12.21 -17.92 8.88
CA GLU A 50 11.69 -18.54 10.12
C GLU A 50 11.00 -17.50 11.02
N PRO A 51 9.93 -16.82 10.53
CA PRO A 51 9.34 -15.72 11.25
C PRO A 51 8.69 -16.15 12.56
N THR A 52 8.89 -15.39 13.65
CA THR A 52 8.26 -15.62 14.95
C THR A 52 6.86 -15.01 15.04
N CYS A 53 6.57 -14.05 14.18
CA CYS A 53 5.25 -13.46 13.95
C CYS A 53 5.15 -12.98 12.51
N GLY A 54 3.94 -12.76 12.01
CA GLY A 54 3.77 -12.27 10.65
C GLY A 54 2.39 -11.67 10.39
N LEU A 55 2.29 -11.00 9.25
CA LEU A 55 1.05 -10.47 8.72
C LEU A 55 1.05 -10.50 7.19
N ILE A 56 -0.12 -10.49 6.60
CA ILE A 56 -0.33 -10.16 5.19
C ILE A 56 -1.02 -8.79 5.16
N THR A 57 -0.40 -7.81 4.54
CA THR A 57 -0.94 -6.44 4.49
C THR A 57 -2.26 -6.39 3.73
N ASN A 58 -2.30 -7.01 2.55
CA ASN A 58 -3.52 -7.21 1.79
C ASN A 58 -3.39 -8.36 0.78
N VAL A 59 -4.51 -8.75 0.18
CA VAL A 59 -4.58 -9.60 -1.01
C VAL A 59 -5.22 -8.79 -2.14
N GLY A 60 -4.42 -8.39 -3.13
CA GLY A 60 -4.84 -7.61 -4.28
C GLY A 60 -4.67 -8.39 -5.59
N ARG A 61 -5.19 -7.84 -6.68
CA ARG A 61 -5.05 -8.40 -8.03
C ARG A 61 -3.71 -8.02 -8.66
N ALA A 62 -2.60 -8.33 -8.00
CA ALA A 62 -1.25 -8.13 -8.51
C ALA A 62 -0.69 -9.42 -9.08
N HIS A 63 0.22 -9.33 -10.06
CA HIS A 63 0.94 -10.48 -10.66
C HIS A 63 0.02 -11.62 -11.16
N LEU A 64 -1.18 -11.29 -11.64
CA LEU A 64 -2.18 -12.28 -12.07
C LEU A 64 -1.63 -13.26 -13.14
N GLN A 65 -0.71 -12.80 -13.97
CA GLN A 65 -0.06 -13.65 -14.96
C GLN A 65 0.74 -14.79 -14.32
N GLY A 66 1.47 -14.51 -13.22
CA GLY A 66 2.28 -15.51 -12.51
C GLY A 66 1.43 -16.45 -11.64
N PHE A 67 0.39 -15.94 -11.00
CA PHE A 67 -0.49 -16.71 -10.11
C PHE A 67 -1.66 -17.41 -10.82
N GLY A 68 -1.93 -17.06 -12.06
CA GLY A 68 -3.02 -17.61 -12.86
C GLY A 68 -4.42 -17.11 -12.48
N SER A 69 -4.65 -16.73 -11.22
CA SER A 69 -5.95 -16.25 -10.72
C SER A 69 -5.81 -15.50 -9.39
N PHE A 70 -6.88 -14.80 -8.98
CA PHE A 70 -6.94 -14.18 -7.65
C PHE A 70 -6.89 -15.22 -6.51
N GLU A 71 -7.50 -16.40 -6.71
CA GLU A 71 -7.38 -17.50 -5.75
C GLU A 71 -5.92 -18.01 -5.65
N GLY A 72 -5.17 -18.00 -6.76
CA GLY A 72 -3.74 -18.29 -6.76
C GLY A 72 -2.94 -17.28 -5.92
N VAL A 73 -3.27 -16.00 -5.98
CA VAL A 73 -2.67 -14.97 -5.11
C VAL A 73 -2.94 -15.28 -3.64
N LYS A 74 -4.21 -15.55 -3.28
CA LYS A 74 -4.59 -15.88 -1.89
C LYS A 74 -3.88 -17.13 -1.38
N LYS A 75 -3.82 -18.17 -2.21
CA LYS A 75 -3.15 -19.42 -1.86
C LYS A 75 -1.67 -19.17 -1.57
N THR A 76 -0.96 -18.49 -2.47
CA THR A 76 0.48 -18.23 -2.30
C THR A 76 0.78 -17.34 -1.10
N LYS A 77 0.04 -16.24 -0.91
CA LYS A 77 0.21 -15.41 0.30
C LYS A 77 -0.13 -16.19 1.57
N GLY A 78 -1.13 -17.08 1.51
CA GLY A 78 -1.54 -17.95 2.59
C GLY A 78 -0.47 -18.95 3.04
N GLU A 79 0.55 -19.23 2.24
CA GLU A 79 1.71 -20.05 2.62
C GLU A 79 2.42 -19.48 3.87
N LEU A 80 2.42 -18.14 4.07
CA LEU A 80 2.85 -17.53 5.33
C LEU A 80 1.98 -17.97 6.51
N TYR A 81 0.67 -17.97 6.34
CA TYR A 81 -0.25 -18.40 7.38
C TYR A 81 -0.08 -19.89 7.72
N ASP A 82 0.16 -20.72 6.71
CA ASP A 82 0.45 -22.16 6.91
C ASP A 82 1.70 -22.36 7.78
N PHE A 83 2.77 -21.63 7.49
CA PHE A 83 4.00 -21.65 8.29
C PHE A 83 3.76 -21.18 9.73
N LEU A 84 3.14 -20.00 9.91
CA LEU A 84 2.89 -19.43 11.24
C LEU A 84 2.04 -20.39 12.11
N LYS A 85 1.00 -20.99 11.54
CA LYS A 85 0.16 -21.97 12.25
C LYS A 85 0.94 -23.22 12.63
N ALA A 86 1.71 -23.78 11.70
CA ALA A 86 2.48 -24.99 11.93
C ALA A 86 3.52 -24.85 13.05
N HIS A 87 4.04 -23.62 13.25
CA HIS A 87 5.07 -23.34 14.26
C HIS A 87 4.54 -22.63 15.51
N GLY A 88 3.21 -22.47 15.66
CA GLY A 88 2.60 -21.77 16.79
C GLY A 88 2.98 -20.29 16.93
N CYS A 89 3.33 -19.66 15.81
CA CYS A 89 3.72 -18.26 15.76
C CYS A 89 2.51 -17.32 15.84
N LEU A 90 2.77 -16.04 16.17
CA LEU A 90 1.74 -15.02 16.27
C LEU A 90 1.33 -14.50 14.89
N LEU A 91 0.02 -14.40 14.67
CA LEU A 91 -0.55 -13.72 13.51
C LEU A 91 -1.07 -12.32 13.90
N PHE A 92 -0.65 -11.29 13.17
CA PHE A 92 -1.35 -10.00 13.15
C PHE A 92 -2.32 -9.99 11.97
N LEU A 93 -3.62 -9.82 12.24
CA LEU A 93 -4.68 -9.97 11.26
C LEU A 93 -5.46 -8.67 11.06
N ASN A 94 -5.52 -8.19 9.82
CA ASN A 94 -6.49 -7.15 9.43
C ASN A 94 -7.89 -7.78 9.40
N GLU A 95 -8.69 -7.52 10.45
CA GLU A 95 -10.03 -8.08 10.61
C GLU A 95 -11.03 -7.43 9.64
N SER A 96 -10.79 -6.20 9.23
CA SER A 96 -11.64 -5.50 8.25
C SER A 96 -11.43 -6.00 6.81
N ASN A 97 -10.46 -6.87 6.56
CA ASN A 97 -10.26 -7.48 5.24
C ASN A 97 -10.87 -8.89 5.19
N PRO A 98 -12.01 -9.08 4.51
CA PRO A 98 -12.74 -10.35 4.53
C PRO A 98 -11.97 -11.53 3.90
N ASP A 99 -11.08 -11.26 2.94
CA ASP A 99 -10.24 -12.31 2.36
C ASP A 99 -9.21 -12.81 3.37
N LEU A 100 -8.55 -11.90 4.10
CA LEU A 100 -7.57 -12.25 5.13
C LEU A 100 -8.21 -12.97 6.31
N THR A 101 -9.38 -12.50 6.76
CA THR A 101 -10.15 -13.14 7.83
C THR A 101 -10.53 -14.57 7.46
N LYS A 102 -11.09 -14.75 6.26
CA LYS A 102 -11.44 -16.10 5.76
C LYS A 102 -10.22 -17.02 5.63
N MET A 103 -9.08 -16.50 5.19
CA MET A 103 -7.83 -17.26 5.10
C MET A 103 -7.31 -17.68 6.48
N ALA A 104 -7.47 -16.85 7.51
CA ALA A 104 -7.07 -17.15 8.88
C ALA A 104 -8.03 -18.16 9.53
N GLU A 105 -9.35 -18.00 9.37
CA GLU A 105 -10.38 -18.92 9.89
C GLU A 105 -10.18 -20.36 9.40
N GLN A 106 -9.81 -20.55 8.15
CA GLN A 106 -9.53 -21.86 7.57
C GLN A 106 -8.38 -22.61 8.27
N ARG A 107 -7.54 -21.91 9.02
CA ARG A 107 -6.33 -22.43 9.70
C ARG A 107 -6.43 -22.51 11.21
N ALA A 108 -7.48 -21.93 11.80
CA ALA A 108 -7.75 -21.96 13.24
C ALA A 108 -6.52 -21.63 14.11
N PHE A 109 -6.06 -20.38 14.03
CA PHE A 109 -4.91 -19.90 14.81
C PHE A 109 -5.19 -19.85 16.32
N ASP A 110 -4.20 -20.17 17.13
CA ASP A 110 -4.26 -20.09 18.60
C ASP A 110 -3.80 -18.73 19.14
N ARG A 111 -3.01 -17.99 18.33
CA ARG A 111 -2.41 -16.70 18.71
C ARG A 111 -2.62 -15.69 17.60
N ILE A 112 -3.60 -14.82 17.81
CA ILE A 112 -3.92 -13.74 16.88
C ILE A 112 -3.99 -12.41 17.67
N ILE A 113 -3.50 -11.35 17.06
CA ILE A 113 -3.81 -9.97 17.44
C ILE A 113 -4.48 -9.34 16.22
N THR A 114 -5.71 -8.83 16.40
CA THR A 114 -6.50 -8.25 15.31
C THR A 114 -6.33 -6.74 15.28
N TYR A 115 -6.43 -6.18 14.08
CA TYR A 115 -6.50 -4.74 13.87
C TYR A 115 -7.46 -4.43 12.72
N GLY A 116 -8.08 -3.25 12.75
CA GLY A 116 -9.02 -2.84 11.73
C GLY A 116 -9.97 -1.74 12.17
N GLN A 117 -11.06 -1.58 11.42
CA GLN A 117 -12.12 -0.60 11.71
C GLN A 117 -13.30 -1.21 12.47
N ASP A 118 -13.32 -2.53 12.63
CA ASP A 118 -14.37 -3.26 13.33
C ASP A 118 -14.23 -3.09 14.84
N GLU A 119 -15.38 -3.00 15.53
CA GLU A 119 -15.43 -2.81 17.00
C GLU A 119 -14.86 -3.99 17.79
N THR A 120 -14.70 -5.13 17.14
CA THR A 120 -14.16 -6.37 17.73
C THR A 120 -12.64 -6.44 17.69
N ALA A 121 -11.98 -5.62 16.87
CA ALA A 121 -10.53 -5.65 16.71
C ALA A 121 -9.78 -5.22 18.00
N ASP A 122 -8.66 -5.86 18.30
CA ASP A 122 -7.79 -5.51 19.44
C ASP A 122 -7.23 -4.09 19.30
N VAL A 123 -6.92 -3.67 18.06
CA VAL A 123 -6.52 -2.31 17.71
C VAL A 123 -7.49 -1.78 16.67
N GLN A 124 -8.24 -0.77 17.07
CA GLN A 124 -9.26 -0.14 16.21
C GLN A 124 -8.79 1.22 15.74
N GLY A 125 -9.19 1.63 14.53
CA GLY A 125 -8.94 2.99 14.06
C GLY A 125 -9.91 3.45 12.99
N TYR A 126 -10.10 4.76 12.92
CA TYR A 126 -11.06 5.39 12.00
C TYR A 126 -10.45 6.64 11.38
N VAL A 127 -10.68 6.80 10.09
CA VAL A 127 -10.26 8.00 9.36
C VAL A 127 -11.06 9.20 9.86
N VAL A 128 -10.34 10.24 10.28
CA VAL A 128 -10.93 11.55 10.61
C VAL A 128 -10.97 12.43 9.37
N SER A 129 -9.87 12.50 8.63
CA SER A 129 -9.79 13.25 7.37
C SER A 129 -8.61 12.78 6.50
N CYS A 130 -8.67 13.12 5.20
CA CYS A 130 -7.59 12.94 4.22
C CYS A 130 -7.45 14.19 3.35
N ALA A 131 -6.98 15.31 3.93
CA ALA A 131 -6.90 16.58 3.21
C ALA A 131 -5.54 17.29 3.39
N PRO A 132 -4.49 16.99 2.63
CA PRO A 132 -4.26 15.83 1.77
C PRO A 132 -3.79 14.58 2.52
N CYS A 133 -3.22 14.74 3.73
CA CYS A 133 -2.63 13.65 4.50
C CYS A 133 -3.67 12.99 5.41
N LEU A 134 -3.48 11.70 5.65
CA LEU A 134 -4.31 10.90 6.52
C LEU A 134 -4.21 11.41 7.97
N LYS A 135 -5.35 11.78 8.53
CA LYS A 135 -5.59 11.99 9.95
C LYS A 135 -6.54 10.91 10.44
N PHE A 136 -6.21 10.24 11.52
CA PHE A 136 -7.01 9.15 12.05
C PHE A 136 -6.98 9.12 13.59
N GLU A 137 -7.99 8.48 14.15
CA GLU A 137 -8.06 8.13 15.57
C GLU A 137 -7.87 6.62 15.71
N TRP A 138 -7.27 6.21 16.83
CA TRP A 138 -7.14 4.80 17.18
C TRP A 138 -7.29 4.56 18.69
N GLN A 139 -7.67 3.34 19.04
CA GLN A 139 -7.74 2.84 20.40
C GLN A 139 -7.34 1.36 20.44
N SER A 140 -7.07 0.84 21.64
CA SER A 140 -6.79 -0.59 21.81
C SER A 140 -7.44 -1.12 23.08
N SER A 141 -8.05 -2.29 22.99
CA SER A 141 -8.63 -3.01 24.11
C SER A 141 -7.59 -3.39 25.16
N SER A 142 -6.36 -3.70 24.74
CA SER A 142 -5.25 -4.08 25.64
C SER A 142 -4.79 -2.98 26.59
N LEU A 143 -5.06 -1.70 26.26
CA LEU A 143 -4.69 -0.54 27.06
C LEU A 143 -5.74 -0.16 28.10
N ASN A 144 -6.93 -0.73 28.04
CA ASN A 144 -8.11 -0.26 28.79
C ASN A 144 -8.45 -1.12 30.03
N THR A 145 -7.52 -1.93 30.54
CA THR A 145 -7.78 -2.92 31.60
C THR A 145 -8.27 -2.33 32.93
N HIS A 146 -8.19 -0.99 33.13
CA HIS A 146 -8.58 -0.32 34.39
C HIS A 146 -9.30 1.03 34.21
N GLN A 147 -9.72 1.40 33.00
CA GLN A 147 -10.41 2.67 32.75
C GLN A 147 -11.86 2.44 32.31
N PRO A 148 -12.81 3.31 32.73
CA PRO A 148 -14.23 3.16 32.41
C PRO A 148 -14.57 3.47 30.93
N ALA A 149 -13.67 4.08 30.18
CA ALA A 149 -13.80 4.36 28.75
C ALA A 149 -12.43 4.15 28.06
N PRO A 150 -12.41 3.70 26.80
CA PRO A 150 -11.19 3.57 26.04
C PRO A 150 -10.51 4.93 25.82
N THR A 151 -9.18 4.95 25.90
CA THR A 151 -8.41 6.13 25.53
C THR A 151 -8.28 6.17 24.02
N ILE A 152 -8.77 7.25 23.41
CA ILE A 152 -8.65 7.52 21.99
C ILE A 152 -7.40 8.36 21.75
N TYR A 153 -6.59 7.94 20.80
CA TYR A 153 -5.38 8.63 20.35
C TYR A 153 -5.59 9.16 18.95
N GLU A 154 -5.28 10.41 18.71
CA GLU A 154 -5.31 11.04 17.40
C GLU A 154 -3.91 11.10 16.80
N VAL A 155 -3.78 10.85 15.49
CA VAL A 155 -2.52 10.90 14.73
C VAL A 155 -2.72 11.64 13.42
N GLN A 156 -1.88 12.65 13.16
CA GLN A 156 -1.75 13.32 11.87
C GLN A 156 -0.50 12.83 11.16
N THR A 157 -0.66 12.12 10.05
CA THR A 157 0.46 11.57 9.29
C THR A 157 0.92 12.47 8.14
N HIS A 158 2.03 12.10 7.50
CA HIS A 158 2.47 12.62 6.20
C HIS A 158 2.10 11.68 5.04
N LEU A 159 1.24 10.70 5.27
CA LEU A 159 0.79 9.74 4.25
C LEU A 159 -0.50 10.20 3.60
N ILE A 160 -0.57 10.05 2.29
CA ILE A 160 -1.77 10.36 1.51
C ILE A 160 -2.61 9.09 1.35
N GLY A 161 -3.93 9.26 1.52
CA GLY A 161 -4.90 8.22 1.25
C GLY A 161 -5.32 7.41 2.48
N SER A 162 -6.63 7.22 2.60
CA SER A 162 -7.28 6.47 3.69
C SER A 162 -6.86 4.99 3.74
N TYR A 163 -6.46 4.41 2.59
CA TYR A 163 -5.94 3.03 2.52
C TYR A 163 -4.67 2.80 3.35
N ASN A 164 -3.96 3.86 3.75
CA ASN A 164 -2.84 3.74 4.66
C ASN A 164 -3.26 3.52 6.11
N LEU A 165 -4.54 3.69 6.47
CA LEU A 165 -5.02 3.40 7.82
C LEU A 165 -4.68 1.98 8.24
N ASP A 166 -4.96 0.99 7.39
CA ASP A 166 -4.67 -0.42 7.69
C ASP A 166 -3.18 -0.66 7.96
N ASN A 167 -2.30 0.02 7.20
CA ASN A 167 -0.85 -0.07 7.43
C ASN A 167 -0.44 0.58 8.76
N MET A 168 -1.08 1.69 9.15
CA MET A 168 -0.84 2.34 10.43
C MET A 168 -1.33 1.47 11.58
N LEU A 169 -2.53 0.88 11.47
CA LEU A 169 -3.07 0.00 12.51
C LEU A 169 -2.22 -1.27 12.67
N ALA A 170 -1.69 -1.84 11.59
CA ALA A 170 -0.72 -2.93 11.65
C ALA A 170 0.53 -2.54 12.43
N ALA A 171 1.10 -1.37 12.15
CA ALA A 171 2.27 -0.86 12.86
C ALA A 171 1.98 -0.60 14.34
N ILE A 172 0.79 -0.07 14.68
CA ILE A 172 0.34 0.13 16.06
C ILE A 172 0.22 -1.22 16.78
N ALA A 173 -0.44 -2.20 16.17
CA ALA A 173 -0.63 -3.54 16.77
C ALA A 173 0.71 -4.22 17.07
N ILE A 174 1.66 -4.14 16.15
CA ILE A 174 3.02 -4.68 16.33
C ILE A 174 3.76 -3.89 17.42
N GLY A 175 3.71 -2.55 17.39
CA GLY A 175 4.35 -1.70 18.39
C GLY A 175 3.86 -1.98 19.81
N LEU A 176 2.54 -2.06 20.02
CA LEU A 176 1.93 -2.40 21.29
C LEU A 176 2.36 -3.80 21.78
N HIS A 177 2.35 -4.79 20.90
CA HIS A 177 2.80 -6.14 21.22
C HIS A 177 4.25 -6.17 21.68
N LEU A 178 5.11 -5.34 21.11
CA LEU A 178 6.52 -5.22 21.48
C LEU A 178 6.76 -4.29 22.70
N GLY A 179 5.70 -3.76 23.30
CA GLY A 179 5.79 -2.89 24.48
C GLY A 179 6.14 -1.44 24.19
N VAL A 180 5.98 -0.97 22.95
CA VAL A 180 6.11 0.45 22.61
C VAL A 180 4.90 1.20 23.19
N THR A 181 5.14 2.33 23.88
CA THR A 181 4.05 3.09 24.47
C THR A 181 3.22 3.83 23.40
N PRO A 182 1.93 4.10 23.65
CA PRO A 182 1.08 4.85 22.72
C PRO A 182 1.67 6.19 22.28
N GLN A 183 2.32 6.91 23.21
CA GLN A 183 2.96 8.19 22.92
C GLN A 183 4.14 8.05 21.95
N GLN A 184 4.95 6.98 22.10
CA GLN A 184 6.06 6.68 21.19
C GLN A 184 5.54 6.24 19.82
N ILE A 185 4.46 5.46 19.79
CA ILE A 185 3.79 5.03 18.55
C ILE A 185 3.29 6.27 17.79
N ASN A 186 2.52 7.16 18.44
CA ASN A 186 2.02 8.38 17.81
C ASN A 186 3.17 9.23 17.27
N TYR A 187 4.19 9.48 18.10
CA TYR A 187 5.37 10.24 17.69
C TYR A 187 6.04 9.64 16.44
N ALA A 188 6.19 8.32 16.36
CA ALA A 188 6.78 7.66 15.20
C ALA A 188 5.92 7.80 13.94
N LEU A 189 4.59 7.62 14.05
CA LEU A 189 3.66 7.71 12.93
C LEU A 189 3.52 9.16 12.41
N GLU A 190 3.51 10.15 13.30
CA GLU A 190 3.44 11.56 12.96
C GLU A 190 4.72 12.07 12.29
N ASN A 191 5.87 11.48 12.60
CA ASN A 191 7.16 11.89 12.03
C ASN A 191 7.63 11.02 10.86
N TYR A 192 6.86 10.00 10.50
CA TYR A 192 7.19 9.17 9.35
C TYR A 192 6.89 9.89 8.03
N VAL A 193 7.95 10.19 7.27
CA VAL A 193 7.85 10.79 5.94
C VAL A 193 8.27 9.74 4.90
N PRO A 194 7.39 9.37 3.95
CA PRO A 194 7.75 8.42 2.89
C PRO A 194 8.77 9.04 1.93
N HIS A 195 9.80 8.24 1.54
CA HIS A 195 10.86 8.66 0.61
C HIS A 195 10.97 7.76 -0.63
N ASN A 196 9.97 6.91 -0.87
CA ASN A 196 10.05 5.82 -1.85
C ASN A 196 9.08 5.97 -3.04
N ASN A 197 8.64 7.18 -3.36
CA ASN A 197 7.64 7.47 -4.39
C ASN A 197 6.31 6.69 -4.20
N ARG A 198 5.94 6.41 -2.95
CA ARG A 198 4.66 5.79 -2.61
C ARG A 198 3.82 6.77 -1.81
N SER A 199 2.70 7.21 -2.40
CA SER A 199 1.75 8.15 -1.76
C SER A 199 2.43 9.38 -1.14
N GLN A 200 3.46 9.91 -1.82
CA GLN A 200 4.24 11.05 -1.37
C GLN A 200 3.65 12.35 -1.90
N LEU A 201 3.39 13.32 -1.01
CA LEU A 201 3.11 14.70 -1.41
C LEU A 201 4.42 15.41 -1.72
N THR A 202 4.52 15.97 -2.91
CA THR A 202 5.65 16.80 -3.34
C THR A 202 5.11 18.14 -3.81
N GLU A 203 5.54 19.24 -3.19
CA GLU A 203 5.23 20.58 -3.66
C GLU A 203 6.33 21.06 -4.60
N THR A 204 5.93 21.51 -5.76
CA THR A 204 6.81 22.15 -6.76
C THR A 204 6.52 23.66 -6.79
N ALA A 205 7.24 24.39 -7.62
CA ALA A 205 6.97 25.83 -7.81
C ALA A 205 5.59 26.09 -8.47
N HIS A 206 4.98 25.09 -9.09
CA HIS A 206 3.80 25.23 -9.93
C HIS A 206 2.62 24.35 -9.50
N ASN A 207 2.88 23.21 -8.84
CA ASN A 207 1.86 22.21 -8.59
C ASN A 207 2.08 21.47 -7.25
N LYS A 208 1.05 20.78 -6.77
CA LYS A 208 1.13 19.84 -5.67
C LYS A 208 0.94 18.42 -6.22
N LEU A 209 1.98 17.61 -6.13
CA LEU A 209 2.04 16.31 -6.77
C LEU A 209 1.84 15.18 -5.74
N ILE A 210 0.95 14.26 -6.03
CA ILE A 210 0.80 12.99 -5.32
C ILE A 210 1.49 11.94 -6.16
N VAL A 211 2.73 11.61 -5.79
CA VAL A 211 3.58 10.69 -6.55
C VAL A 211 3.44 9.27 -5.99
N ASP A 212 2.86 8.38 -6.78
CA ASP A 212 2.73 6.95 -6.50
C ASP A 212 3.12 6.14 -7.75
N ALA A 213 4.35 6.34 -8.21
CA ALA A 213 4.87 5.82 -9.49
C ALA A 213 5.89 4.68 -9.32
N TYR A 214 5.86 3.99 -8.18
CA TYR A 214 6.71 2.82 -7.94
C TYR A 214 6.16 1.56 -8.60
N ASN A 215 4.86 1.29 -8.45
CA ASN A 215 4.14 0.19 -9.10
C ASN A 215 2.66 0.51 -9.24
N ALA A 216 2.00 -0.12 -10.22
CA ALA A 216 0.56 -0.01 -10.42
C ALA A 216 -0.05 -1.37 -10.75
N ASN A 217 -1.16 -1.66 -10.09
CA ASN A 217 -2.05 -2.78 -10.37
C ASN A 217 -3.51 -2.30 -10.22
N PRO A 218 -4.51 -3.08 -10.67
CA PRO A 218 -5.90 -2.64 -10.66
C PRO A 218 -6.41 -2.16 -9.30
N SER A 219 -6.11 -2.89 -8.22
CA SER A 219 -6.55 -2.54 -6.87
C SER A 219 -5.91 -1.24 -6.37
N SER A 220 -4.59 -1.08 -6.56
CA SER A 220 -3.88 0.11 -6.12
C SER A 220 -4.21 1.34 -6.98
N MET A 221 -4.52 1.15 -8.26
CA MET A 221 -4.96 2.21 -9.16
C MET A 221 -6.34 2.72 -8.75
N ALA A 222 -7.30 1.82 -8.52
CA ALA A 222 -8.63 2.17 -8.05
C ALA A 222 -8.57 2.92 -6.71
N ALA A 223 -7.87 2.38 -5.71
CA ALA A 223 -7.73 3.01 -4.41
C ALA A 223 -7.11 4.43 -4.51
N ALA A 224 -6.11 4.65 -5.37
CA ALA A 224 -5.50 5.97 -5.54
C ALA A 224 -6.49 6.97 -6.17
N ILE A 225 -7.26 6.56 -7.17
CA ILE A 225 -8.27 7.41 -7.83
C ILE A 225 -9.39 7.76 -6.84
N GLU A 226 -9.94 6.77 -6.11
CA GLU A 226 -11.00 6.96 -5.13
C GLU A 226 -10.56 7.91 -4.01
N ASN A 227 -9.35 7.73 -3.46
CA ASN A 227 -8.81 8.65 -2.47
C ASN A 227 -8.61 10.06 -3.01
N PHE A 228 -8.08 10.18 -4.23
CA PHE A 228 -7.88 11.48 -4.87
C PHE A 228 -9.20 12.18 -5.16
N GLN A 229 -10.25 11.44 -5.52
CA GLN A 229 -11.61 11.92 -5.63
C GLN A 229 -12.11 12.56 -4.31
N LEU A 230 -11.90 11.85 -3.19
CA LEU A 230 -12.37 12.27 -1.87
C LEU A 230 -11.59 13.45 -1.26
N MET A 231 -10.42 13.78 -1.81
CA MET A 231 -9.68 14.95 -1.33
C MET A 231 -10.45 16.24 -1.59
N GLU A 232 -10.62 17.04 -0.56
CA GLU A 232 -11.26 18.37 -0.63
C GLU A 232 -10.25 19.41 -1.14
N VAL A 233 -9.87 19.31 -2.43
CA VAL A 233 -8.92 20.19 -3.09
C VAL A 233 -9.46 20.62 -4.46
N GLU A 234 -9.09 21.83 -4.87
CA GLU A 234 -9.45 22.35 -6.19
C GLU A 234 -8.44 21.90 -7.27
N ASN A 235 -8.82 22.06 -8.55
CA ASN A 235 -7.95 21.81 -9.71
C ASN A 235 -7.30 20.42 -9.72
N LYS A 236 -8.09 19.36 -9.60
CA LYS A 236 -7.62 17.98 -9.67
C LYS A 236 -7.20 17.60 -11.09
N MET A 237 -6.04 16.96 -11.21
CA MET A 237 -5.55 16.36 -12.44
C MET A 237 -4.99 14.96 -12.15
N ALA A 238 -5.13 14.03 -13.09
CA ALA A 238 -4.52 12.70 -13.00
C ALA A 238 -3.63 12.41 -14.20
N ILE A 239 -2.42 11.90 -13.97
CA ILE A 239 -1.50 11.37 -14.98
C ILE A 239 -1.27 9.90 -14.64
N LEU A 240 -1.93 9.02 -15.40
CA LEU A 240 -1.94 7.59 -15.10
C LEU A 240 -1.26 6.80 -16.21
N GLY A 241 -0.32 5.95 -15.82
CA GLY A 241 0.44 5.09 -16.72
C GLY A 241 -0.03 3.64 -16.67
N ASP A 242 0.28 2.89 -17.72
CA ASP A 242 -0.08 1.49 -17.87
C ASP A 242 0.26 0.66 -16.62
N MET A 243 -0.62 -0.28 -16.33
CA MET A 243 -0.41 -1.36 -15.37
C MET A 243 0.20 -2.56 -16.08
N ARG A 244 1.34 -3.03 -15.58
CA ARG A 244 2.04 -4.20 -16.14
C ARG A 244 1.63 -5.51 -15.47
N GLU A 245 2.04 -6.62 -16.06
CA GLU A 245 1.88 -7.99 -15.51
C GLU A 245 0.42 -8.45 -15.35
N LEU A 246 -0.50 -7.92 -16.17
CA LEU A 246 -1.91 -8.28 -16.18
C LEU A 246 -2.25 -9.38 -17.18
N GLY A 247 -1.34 -9.69 -18.15
CA GLY A 247 -1.58 -10.70 -19.17
C GLY A 247 -2.84 -10.42 -19.99
N GLU A 248 -3.68 -11.42 -20.18
CA GLU A 248 -4.92 -11.32 -20.94
C GLU A 248 -5.97 -10.39 -20.32
N ALA A 249 -5.89 -10.14 -19.01
CA ALA A 249 -6.80 -9.22 -18.31
C ALA A 249 -6.47 -7.73 -18.56
N SER A 250 -5.35 -7.40 -19.23
CA SER A 250 -4.85 -6.04 -19.37
C SER A 250 -5.89 -5.10 -19.97
N ALA A 251 -6.49 -5.46 -21.08
CA ALA A 251 -7.46 -4.61 -21.79
C ALA A 251 -8.70 -4.29 -20.92
N GLU A 252 -9.23 -5.32 -20.24
CA GLU A 252 -10.40 -5.18 -19.36
C GLU A 252 -10.09 -4.31 -18.14
N GLU A 253 -8.97 -4.54 -17.48
CA GLU A 253 -8.59 -3.82 -16.27
C GLU A 253 -8.26 -2.33 -16.56
N HIS A 254 -7.61 -2.02 -17.69
CA HIS A 254 -7.39 -0.63 -18.10
C HIS A 254 -8.71 0.07 -18.45
N GLN A 255 -9.67 -0.63 -19.08
CA GLN A 255 -10.99 -0.05 -19.34
C GLN A 255 -11.77 0.20 -18.05
N LYS A 256 -11.69 -0.68 -17.03
CA LYS A 256 -12.30 -0.46 -15.71
C LYS A 256 -11.76 0.81 -15.04
N VAL A 257 -10.46 1.07 -15.14
CA VAL A 257 -9.86 2.31 -14.62
C VAL A 257 -10.46 3.54 -15.33
N VAL A 258 -10.63 3.47 -16.64
CA VAL A 258 -11.27 4.55 -17.41
C VAL A 258 -12.72 4.77 -16.96
N GLU A 259 -13.50 3.71 -16.75
CA GLU A 259 -14.88 3.84 -16.29
C GLU A 259 -14.94 4.41 -14.86
N LEU A 260 -14.02 4.01 -13.99
CA LEU A 260 -13.90 4.60 -12.67
C LEU A 260 -13.61 6.12 -12.75
N LEU A 261 -12.65 6.53 -13.58
CA LEU A 261 -12.33 7.94 -13.79
C LEU A 261 -13.53 8.75 -14.31
N LYS A 262 -14.31 8.20 -15.25
CA LYS A 262 -15.53 8.84 -15.76
C LYS A 262 -16.58 9.08 -14.67
N ALA A 263 -16.62 8.24 -13.65
CA ALA A 263 -17.51 8.37 -12.51
C ALA A 263 -17.05 9.42 -11.47
N THR A 264 -15.81 9.96 -11.62
CA THR A 264 -15.25 10.97 -10.72
C THR A 264 -15.49 12.40 -11.21
N ASP A 265 -15.14 13.37 -10.36
CA ASP A 265 -15.08 14.81 -10.73
C ASP A 265 -13.72 15.23 -11.34
N ILE A 266 -12.76 14.32 -11.47
CA ILE A 266 -11.44 14.56 -12.04
C ILE A 266 -11.57 14.71 -13.56
N ARG A 267 -11.56 15.95 -14.06
CA ARG A 267 -11.80 16.25 -15.48
C ARG A 267 -10.53 16.29 -16.32
N ASN A 268 -9.41 16.68 -15.74
CA ASN A 268 -8.13 16.74 -16.43
C ASN A 268 -7.38 15.42 -16.22
N VAL A 269 -7.46 14.53 -17.22
CA VAL A 269 -6.87 13.18 -17.15
C VAL A 269 -5.95 12.95 -18.35
N TRP A 270 -4.72 12.56 -18.06
CA TRP A 270 -3.72 12.11 -19.03
C TRP A 270 -3.44 10.63 -18.82
N LEU A 271 -3.64 9.84 -19.85
CA LEU A 271 -3.40 8.40 -19.87
C LEU A 271 -2.15 8.10 -20.68
N VAL A 272 -1.22 7.34 -20.13
CA VAL A 272 0.12 7.15 -20.69
C VAL A 272 0.42 5.66 -20.86
N GLY A 273 0.69 5.26 -22.11
CA GLY A 273 1.09 3.91 -22.46
C GLY A 273 0.24 3.28 -23.56
N GLU A 274 0.70 2.12 -24.02
CA GLU A 274 0.06 1.41 -25.13
C GLU A 274 -1.29 0.79 -24.73
N GLU A 275 -1.41 0.30 -23.51
CA GLU A 275 -2.63 -0.36 -23.02
C GLU A 275 -3.74 0.67 -22.77
N PHE A 276 -3.45 1.79 -22.12
CA PHE A 276 -4.39 2.90 -22.06
C PHE A 276 -4.72 3.49 -23.44
N GLY A 277 -3.77 3.45 -24.37
CA GLY A 277 -3.99 3.82 -25.77
C GLY A 277 -5.15 3.09 -26.45
N LYS A 278 -5.37 1.82 -26.06
CA LYS A 278 -6.43 0.95 -26.62
C LYS A 278 -7.82 1.16 -25.99
N THR A 279 -7.92 1.85 -24.85
CA THR A 279 -9.19 2.06 -24.13
C THR A 279 -10.15 2.98 -24.86
N GLN A 280 -11.47 2.89 -24.55
CA GLN A 280 -12.53 3.72 -25.14
C GLN A 280 -12.81 4.93 -24.22
N THR A 281 -12.27 6.10 -24.58
CA THR A 281 -12.44 7.34 -23.79
C THR A 281 -12.03 8.56 -24.60
N ASP A 282 -12.58 9.73 -24.22
CA ASP A 282 -12.18 11.05 -24.71
C ASP A 282 -11.03 11.68 -23.87
N PHE A 283 -10.57 11.00 -22.82
CA PHE A 283 -9.40 11.47 -22.05
C PHE A 283 -8.17 11.52 -22.94
N ARG A 284 -7.29 12.49 -22.67
CA ARG A 284 -6.08 12.69 -23.43
C ARG A 284 -5.12 11.51 -23.25
N LYS A 285 -4.60 11.00 -24.37
CA LYS A 285 -3.71 9.82 -24.39
C LYS A 285 -2.35 10.18 -24.93
N PHE A 286 -1.34 9.58 -24.32
CA PHE A 286 0.06 9.69 -24.72
C PHE A 286 0.63 8.27 -24.88
N ARG A 287 1.40 8.04 -25.92
CA ARG A 287 2.00 6.74 -26.17
C ARG A 287 3.04 6.37 -25.12
N ASP A 288 3.80 7.35 -24.67
CA ASP A 288 4.91 7.17 -23.75
C ASP A 288 5.20 8.46 -22.96
N ILE A 289 6.15 8.38 -22.02
CA ILE A 289 6.56 9.51 -21.18
C ILE A 289 7.18 10.66 -21.98
N ASP A 290 7.83 10.38 -23.12
CA ASP A 290 8.48 11.44 -23.92
C ASP A 290 7.45 12.35 -24.59
N GLU A 291 6.30 11.80 -24.97
CA GLU A 291 5.16 12.62 -25.44
C GLU A 291 4.60 13.50 -24.31
N VAL A 292 4.49 12.95 -23.08
CA VAL A 292 4.07 13.75 -21.91
C VAL A 292 5.04 14.88 -21.61
N LYS A 293 6.35 14.60 -21.63
CA LYS A 293 7.40 15.63 -21.41
C LYS A 293 7.33 16.74 -22.45
N LYS A 294 7.10 16.41 -23.72
CA LYS A 294 6.92 17.41 -24.78
C LYS A 294 5.69 18.28 -24.53
N GLU A 295 4.60 17.67 -24.10
CA GLU A 295 3.38 18.40 -23.77
C GLU A 295 3.58 19.34 -22.58
N ILE A 296 4.21 18.87 -21.51
CA ILE A 296 4.53 19.73 -20.35
C ILE A 296 5.43 20.90 -20.75
N ALA A 297 6.40 20.68 -21.64
CA ALA A 297 7.27 21.74 -22.14
C ALA A 297 6.51 22.84 -22.94
N LEU A 298 5.41 22.48 -23.59
CA LEU A 298 4.58 23.40 -24.37
C LEU A 298 3.43 24.01 -23.56
N HIS A 299 2.80 23.19 -22.70
CA HIS A 299 1.58 23.54 -21.96
C HIS A 299 1.64 22.92 -20.57
N ARG A 300 2.53 23.43 -19.70
CA ARG A 300 2.66 22.93 -18.33
C ARG A 300 1.38 23.20 -17.53
N PRO A 301 0.81 22.20 -16.85
CA PRO A 301 -0.22 22.43 -15.85
C PRO A 301 0.32 23.34 -14.73
N GLU A 302 -0.52 24.25 -14.22
CA GLU A 302 -0.19 25.15 -13.11
C GLU A 302 -1.36 25.16 -12.11
N ASP A 303 -1.05 25.35 -10.83
CA ASP A 303 -2.01 25.39 -9.72
C ASP A 303 -2.91 24.14 -9.60
N HIS A 304 -2.36 22.96 -9.93
CA HIS A 304 -3.08 21.69 -9.84
C HIS A 304 -2.58 20.82 -8.67
N TYR A 305 -3.52 20.07 -8.10
CA TYR A 305 -3.19 18.82 -7.43
C TYR A 305 -3.12 17.71 -8.48
N ILE A 306 -1.98 17.06 -8.64
CA ILE A 306 -1.75 16.07 -9.71
C ILE A 306 -1.45 14.70 -9.11
N LEU A 307 -2.34 13.74 -9.33
CA LEU A 307 -2.08 12.33 -9.05
C LEU A 307 -1.21 11.74 -10.17
N ILE A 308 -0.03 11.23 -9.83
CA ILE A 308 0.89 10.58 -10.77
C ILE A 308 1.04 9.12 -10.36
N LYS A 309 0.47 8.18 -11.14
CA LYS A 309 0.52 6.76 -10.84
C LYS A 309 0.69 5.91 -12.09
N GLY A 310 1.54 4.88 -12.01
CA GLY A 310 1.79 3.94 -13.10
C GLY A 310 2.84 2.90 -12.72
N SER A 311 2.98 1.86 -13.52
CA SER A 311 4.06 0.89 -13.35
C SER A 311 5.42 1.56 -13.56
N ASN A 312 6.43 1.13 -12.80
CA ASN A 312 7.79 1.69 -12.85
C ASN A 312 8.34 1.81 -14.28
N GLY A 313 8.09 0.83 -15.11
CA GLY A 313 8.56 0.81 -16.50
C GLY A 313 7.96 1.89 -17.41
N ILE A 314 6.91 2.62 -16.98
CA ILE A 314 6.38 3.79 -17.68
C ILE A 314 7.17 5.07 -17.33
N LYS A 315 7.95 5.01 -16.23
CA LYS A 315 8.86 6.07 -15.76
C LYS A 315 8.19 7.40 -15.38
N LEU A 316 6.93 7.38 -14.98
CA LEU A 316 6.23 8.61 -14.57
C LEU A 316 6.89 9.33 -13.38
N PHE A 317 7.75 8.64 -12.63
CA PHE A 317 8.56 9.22 -11.55
C PHE A 317 9.57 10.30 -12.03
N GLU A 318 9.77 10.45 -13.34
CA GLU A 318 10.60 11.52 -13.92
C GLU A 318 9.83 12.85 -14.09
N LEU A 319 8.48 12.83 -14.03
CA LEU A 319 7.64 14.02 -14.27
C LEU A 319 7.71 15.07 -13.16
N PRO A 320 7.87 14.76 -11.87
CA PRO A 320 7.91 15.76 -10.81
C PRO A 320 8.91 16.89 -11.03
N ALA A 321 10.02 16.61 -11.66
CA ALA A 321 11.05 17.62 -11.95
C ALA A 321 10.64 18.62 -13.07
N LEU A 322 9.55 18.34 -13.80
CA LEU A 322 9.07 19.15 -14.92
C LEU A 322 7.75 19.87 -14.60
N LEU A 323 7.04 19.43 -13.57
CA LEU A 323 5.74 19.91 -13.10
C LEU A 323 5.88 20.84 -11.91
#